data_a58b25c9c7ffdd679dc6532eb93717ce
#
_entry.id   a58b25c9c7ffdd679dc6532eb93717ce
#
_cell.length_a   1.000
_cell.length_b   1.000
_cell.length_c   1.000
_cell.angle_alpha   90.00
_cell.angle_beta   90.00
_cell.angle_gamma   90.00
#
_symmetry.space_group_name_H-M   'P 1'
#
loop_
_entity.id
_entity.type
_entity.pdbx_description
1 polymer ?
#
loop_
_entity_poly.entity_id
_entity_poly.type
_entity_poly.pdbx_seq_one_letter_code
_entity_poly.pdbx_strand_id
1 'polypeptide(L)'
;VEAGTRLLVAGNRFREAFVRLIAGFVVVPHSLLWIPDMPRLLGVDIPSEKKTIYSLQYLYGVGPRIARELCHKAGVDPLCNARDLHEDELARMASLLDKDYVVEGQLRRQVAQNISRLKDISSYRGLRHRRGLPVRGQRTRTNARTRKGPKKTVAGKKGVKDLK
;
A
#
# COMPACT_ATOMS: atom_id res chain seq x y z
N VAL A 1 -39.50 -49.09 -17.67
CA VAL A 1 -38.48 -49.67 -16.82
C VAL A 1 -37.34 -48.65 -16.75
N GLU A 2 -37.14 -48.13 -15.56
CA GLU A 2 -36.03 -47.35 -15.02
C GLU A 2 -35.68 -45.97 -15.60
N ALA A 3 -36.22 -44.99 -14.89
CA ALA A 3 -35.81 -43.60 -14.92
C ALA A 3 -34.49 -43.40 -14.23
N GLY A 4 -33.46 -42.99 -14.97
CA GLY A 4 -32.16 -42.56 -14.43
C GLY A 4 -32.26 -41.17 -13.84
N THR A 5 -32.19 -41.12 -12.53
CA THR A 5 -32.20 -39.89 -11.75
C THR A 5 -30.89 -39.10 -11.95
N ARG A 6 -30.96 -38.01 -12.69
CA ARG A 6 -29.85 -37.02 -12.73
C ARG A 6 -29.86 -36.20 -11.46
N LEU A 7 -28.92 -36.46 -10.59
CA LEU A 7 -28.58 -35.62 -9.44
C LEU A 7 -27.98 -34.30 -9.94
N LEU A 8 -28.75 -33.25 -9.93
CA LEU A 8 -28.30 -31.88 -10.01
C LEU A 8 -27.64 -31.54 -8.65
N VAL A 9 -26.33 -31.46 -8.62
CA VAL A 9 -25.62 -30.88 -7.50
C VAL A 9 -25.75 -29.37 -7.58
N ALA A 10 -26.85 -28.85 -7.07
CA ALA A 10 -27.00 -27.44 -6.77
C ALA A 10 -26.34 -27.18 -5.42
N GLY A 11 -25.05 -26.89 -5.45
CA GLY A 11 -24.29 -26.46 -4.28
C GLY A 11 -24.52 -25.00 -3.96
N ASN A 12 -25.72 -24.61 -3.59
CA ASN A 12 -25.95 -23.31 -2.99
C ASN A 12 -26.88 -23.48 -1.80
N ARG A 13 -26.31 -23.98 -0.73
CA ARG A 13 -27.01 -23.98 0.56
C ARG A 13 -26.95 -22.57 1.12
N PHE A 14 -28.05 -21.86 0.94
CA PHE A 14 -28.42 -20.77 1.82
C PHE A 14 -28.44 -21.33 3.25
N ARG A 15 -27.36 -21.11 3.97
CA ARG A 15 -27.36 -21.30 5.41
C ARG A 15 -28.23 -20.19 5.96
N GLU A 16 -29.45 -20.58 6.34
CA GLU A 16 -30.37 -19.74 7.06
C GLU A 16 -29.65 -19.12 8.27
N ALA A 17 -29.57 -17.81 8.24
CA ALA A 17 -29.05 -17.05 9.35
C ALA A 17 -30.04 -17.19 10.50
N PHE A 18 -29.79 -18.10 11.42
CA PHE A 18 -30.52 -18.21 12.68
C PHE A 18 -30.16 -16.97 13.51
N VAL A 19 -30.99 -15.95 13.40
CA VAL A 19 -30.96 -14.79 14.28
C VAL A 19 -31.50 -15.23 15.64
N ARG A 20 -30.64 -15.62 16.54
CA ARG A 20 -31.01 -15.80 17.95
C ARG A 20 -30.95 -14.44 18.62
N LEU A 21 -32.12 -13.88 18.84
CA LEU A 21 -32.32 -12.70 19.67
C LEU A 21 -32.23 -13.13 21.14
N ILE A 22 -31.07 -12.97 21.76
CA ILE A 22 -30.92 -13.12 23.21
C ILE A 22 -30.38 -11.80 23.75
N ALA A 23 -31.19 -11.15 24.58
CA ALA A 23 -30.82 -9.99 25.42
C ALA A 23 -30.27 -8.77 24.66
N GLY A 24 -30.99 -8.22 23.68
CA GLY A 24 -30.71 -6.87 23.16
C GLY A 24 -29.39 -6.69 22.40
N PHE A 25 -28.63 -7.75 22.19
CA PHE A 25 -27.36 -7.67 21.43
C PHE A 25 -27.59 -8.24 20.03
N VAL A 26 -27.57 -7.38 19.03
CA VAL A 26 -27.58 -7.80 17.61
C VAL A 26 -26.20 -8.36 17.28
N VAL A 27 -26.06 -9.69 17.35
CA VAL A 27 -24.87 -10.36 16.84
C VAL A 27 -24.97 -10.36 15.30
N VAL A 28 -24.31 -9.42 14.65
CA VAL A 28 -24.17 -9.42 13.20
C VAL A 28 -23.28 -10.61 12.84
N PRO A 29 -23.76 -11.62 12.08
CA PRO A 29 -22.93 -12.74 11.69
C PRO A 29 -21.77 -12.23 10.83
N HIS A 30 -20.58 -12.77 11.07
CA HIS A 30 -19.32 -12.39 10.40
C HIS A 30 -19.41 -12.45 8.86
N SER A 31 -20.35 -13.25 8.34
CA SER A 31 -20.65 -13.38 6.91
C SER A 31 -21.35 -12.16 6.27
N LEU A 32 -21.87 -11.22 7.09
CA LEU A 32 -22.47 -9.96 6.61
C LEU A 32 -21.47 -8.78 6.61
N LEU A 33 -20.35 -8.92 7.26
CA LEU A 33 -19.22 -8.02 7.10
C LEU A 33 -18.46 -8.45 5.85
N TRP A 34 -18.89 -7.96 4.69
CA TRP A 34 -18.15 -8.08 3.46
C TRP A 34 -16.89 -7.20 3.57
N ILE A 35 -15.88 -7.71 4.25
CA ILE A 35 -14.53 -7.16 4.20
C ILE A 35 -14.00 -7.62 2.85
N PRO A 36 -13.75 -6.71 1.89
CA PRO A 36 -13.14 -7.11 0.63
C PRO A 36 -11.81 -7.80 0.96
N ASP A 37 -11.68 -9.03 0.50
CA ASP A 37 -10.44 -9.80 0.66
C ASP A 37 -9.34 -9.05 -0.10
N MET A 38 -8.53 -8.31 0.66
CA MET A 38 -7.43 -7.52 0.09
C MET A 38 -6.21 -8.42 0.01
N PRO A 39 -5.74 -8.74 -1.20
CA PRO A 39 -4.56 -9.58 -1.35
C PRO A 39 -3.36 -8.91 -0.68
N ARG A 40 -2.56 -9.72 0.02
CA ARG A 40 -1.44 -9.26 0.82
C ARG A 40 -0.13 -9.79 0.28
N LEU A 41 0.82 -8.88 0.01
CA LEU A 41 2.16 -9.20 -0.46
C LEU A 41 3.21 -8.63 0.48
N LEU A 42 4.13 -9.47 0.96
CA LEU A 42 5.20 -9.06 1.88
C LEU A 42 4.71 -8.28 3.11
N GLY A 43 3.51 -8.61 3.59
CA GLY A 43 2.87 -7.95 4.71
C GLY A 43 2.20 -6.60 4.39
N VAL A 44 2.14 -6.20 3.13
CA VAL A 44 1.48 -4.99 2.66
C VAL A 44 0.20 -5.35 1.92
N ASP A 45 -0.89 -4.70 2.27
CA ASP A 45 -2.18 -4.88 1.60
C ASP A 45 -2.18 -4.12 0.27
N ILE A 46 -2.50 -4.81 -0.81
CA ILE A 46 -2.58 -4.20 -2.14
C ILE A 46 -4.05 -4.00 -2.54
N PRO A 47 -4.39 -2.93 -3.27
CA PRO A 47 -5.76 -2.65 -3.67
C PRO A 47 -6.31 -3.77 -4.55
N SER A 48 -7.43 -4.36 -4.13
CA SER A 48 -8.11 -5.47 -4.83
C SER A 48 -8.80 -5.07 -6.13
N GLU A 49 -9.31 -3.83 -6.19
CA GLU A 49 -10.11 -3.33 -7.33
C GLU A 49 -9.27 -2.91 -8.54
N LYS A 50 -7.96 -2.75 -8.35
CA LYS A 50 -7.06 -2.31 -9.41
C LYS A 50 -6.49 -3.50 -10.17
N LYS A 51 -6.06 -3.26 -11.41
CA LYS A 51 -5.31 -4.24 -12.18
C LYS A 51 -3.99 -4.55 -11.48
N THR A 52 -3.55 -5.80 -11.54
CA THR A 52 -2.35 -6.31 -10.87
C THR A 52 -1.13 -5.43 -11.08
N ILE A 53 -0.89 -4.98 -12.29
CA ILE A 53 0.24 -4.10 -12.61
C ILE A 53 0.24 -2.78 -11.82
N TYR A 54 -0.93 -2.21 -11.54
CA TYR A 54 -1.06 -0.97 -10.76
C TYR A 54 -1.11 -1.24 -9.26
N SER A 55 -1.68 -2.37 -8.84
CA SER A 55 -1.73 -2.77 -7.45
C SER A 55 -0.33 -3.07 -6.90
N LEU A 56 0.54 -3.70 -7.67
CA LEU A 56 1.93 -3.96 -7.28
C LEU A 56 2.75 -2.69 -7.05
N GLN A 57 2.40 -1.57 -7.68
CA GLN A 57 3.10 -0.30 -7.49
C GLN A 57 2.84 0.35 -6.13
N TYR A 58 1.91 -0.18 -5.34
CA TYR A 58 1.72 0.25 -3.96
C TYR A 58 2.83 -0.22 -3.03
N LEU A 59 3.57 -1.26 -3.43
CA LEU A 59 4.76 -1.71 -2.72
C LEU A 59 5.89 -0.70 -2.89
N TYR A 60 6.49 -0.28 -1.77
CA TYR A 60 7.60 0.65 -1.82
C TYR A 60 8.84 0.02 -2.48
N GLY A 61 9.27 0.61 -3.58
CA GLY A 61 10.38 0.10 -4.40
C GLY A 61 9.94 -0.57 -5.69
N VAL A 62 8.65 -0.87 -5.85
CA VAL A 62 8.10 -1.45 -7.08
C VAL A 62 7.53 -0.34 -7.95
N GLY A 63 8.15 -0.12 -9.10
CA GLY A 63 7.68 0.80 -10.13
C GLY A 63 7.01 0.08 -11.29
N PRO A 64 6.52 0.81 -12.31
CA PRO A 64 5.80 0.22 -13.45
C PRO A 64 6.65 -0.77 -14.25
N ARG A 65 7.97 -0.60 -14.27
CA ARG A 65 8.90 -1.53 -14.94
C ARG A 65 8.98 -2.85 -14.15
N ILE A 66 9.28 -2.78 -12.86
CA ILE A 66 9.42 -3.95 -11.99
C ILE A 66 8.08 -4.71 -11.91
N ALA A 67 6.95 -4.00 -11.84
CA ALA A 67 5.64 -4.62 -11.84
C ALA A 67 5.38 -5.46 -13.10
N ARG A 68 5.74 -4.96 -14.28
CA ARG A 68 5.63 -5.71 -15.54
C ARG A 68 6.55 -6.93 -15.57
N GLU A 69 7.82 -6.76 -15.21
CA GLU A 69 8.80 -7.84 -15.14
C GLU A 69 8.36 -8.94 -14.16
N LEU A 70 7.78 -8.55 -13.01
CA LEU A 70 7.26 -9.46 -12.01
C LEU A 70 6.07 -10.27 -12.53
N CYS A 71 5.09 -9.61 -13.15
CA CYS A 71 3.95 -10.31 -13.76
C CYS A 71 4.42 -11.30 -14.82
N HIS A 72 5.36 -10.92 -15.67
CA HIS A 72 5.92 -11.78 -16.70
C HIS A 72 6.65 -13.00 -16.10
N LYS A 73 7.51 -12.80 -15.09
CA LYS A 73 8.25 -13.89 -14.41
C LYS A 73 7.31 -14.82 -13.64
N ALA A 74 6.25 -14.30 -13.04
CA ALA A 74 5.27 -15.08 -12.29
C ALA A 74 4.25 -15.81 -13.19
N GLY A 75 4.19 -15.46 -14.49
CA GLY A 75 3.21 -16.00 -15.44
C GLY A 75 1.77 -15.51 -15.17
N VAL A 76 1.63 -14.28 -14.66
CA VAL A 76 0.34 -13.66 -14.33
C VAL A 76 -0.01 -12.60 -15.35
N ASP A 77 -1.29 -12.53 -15.75
CA ASP A 77 -1.77 -11.47 -16.64
C ASP A 77 -1.72 -10.11 -15.92
N PRO A 78 -0.95 -9.12 -16.42
CA PRO A 78 -0.85 -7.80 -15.82
C PRO A 78 -2.19 -7.03 -15.82
N LEU A 79 -3.14 -7.40 -16.68
CA LEU A 79 -4.44 -6.75 -16.81
C LEU A 79 -5.54 -7.38 -15.94
N CYS A 80 -5.28 -8.53 -15.32
CA CYS A 80 -6.17 -9.14 -14.34
C CYS A 80 -6.33 -8.22 -13.11
N ASN A 81 -7.49 -8.25 -12.44
CA ASN A 81 -7.64 -7.53 -11.20
C ASN A 81 -6.90 -8.24 -10.05
N ALA A 82 -6.40 -7.48 -9.10
CA ALA A 82 -5.64 -8.06 -7.99
C ALA A 82 -6.48 -8.99 -7.10
N ARG A 83 -7.81 -8.81 -7.03
CA ARG A 83 -8.72 -9.69 -6.31
C ARG A 83 -8.87 -11.09 -6.92
N ASP A 84 -8.63 -11.20 -8.24
CA ASP A 84 -8.82 -12.43 -9.00
C ASP A 84 -7.56 -13.31 -9.00
N LEU A 85 -6.49 -12.86 -8.29
CA LEU A 85 -5.23 -13.59 -8.15
C LEU A 85 -5.38 -14.75 -7.18
N HIS A 86 -4.85 -15.91 -7.57
CA HIS A 86 -4.79 -17.08 -6.71
C HIS A 86 -3.65 -16.96 -5.68
N GLU A 87 -3.80 -17.63 -4.53
CA GLU A 87 -2.76 -17.63 -3.48
C GLU A 87 -1.41 -18.15 -3.99
N ASP A 88 -1.41 -19.15 -4.88
CA ASP A 88 -0.19 -19.67 -5.50
C ASP A 88 0.54 -18.63 -6.35
N GLU A 89 -0.20 -17.76 -7.02
CA GLU A 89 0.35 -16.67 -7.82
C GLU A 89 0.96 -15.60 -6.93
N LEU A 90 0.25 -15.24 -5.85
CA LEU A 90 0.75 -14.31 -4.83
C LEU A 90 2.01 -14.86 -4.16
N ALA A 91 2.05 -16.15 -3.83
CA ALA A 91 3.22 -16.80 -3.23
C ALA A 91 4.43 -16.79 -4.19
N ARG A 92 4.21 -17.05 -5.50
CA ARG A 92 5.26 -16.97 -6.52
C ARG A 92 5.79 -15.54 -6.66
N MET A 93 4.91 -14.54 -6.70
CA MET A 93 5.30 -13.13 -6.76
C MET A 93 6.07 -12.70 -5.52
N ALA A 94 5.64 -13.10 -4.32
CA ALA A 94 6.34 -12.84 -3.07
C ALA A 94 7.76 -13.44 -3.08
N SER A 95 7.90 -14.69 -3.51
CA SER A 95 9.21 -15.38 -3.60
C SER A 95 10.15 -14.69 -4.58
N LEU A 96 9.64 -14.21 -5.71
CA LEU A 96 10.43 -13.46 -6.70
C LEU A 96 10.85 -12.09 -6.18
N LEU A 97 9.96 -11.39 -5.45
CA LEU A 97 10.27 -10.11 -4.83
C LEU A 97 11.38 -10.23 -3.78
N ASP A 98 11.32 -11.25 -2.93
CA ASP A 98 12.34 -11.48 -1.89
C ASP A 98 13.70 -11.85 -2.47
N LYS A 99 13.73 -12.62 -3.58
CA LYS A 99 14.99 -13.07 -4.20
C LYS A 99 15.67 -12.00 -5.05
N ASP A 100 14.90 -11.34 -5.89
CA ASP A 100 15.45 -10.50 -6.98
C ASP A 100 15.47 -9.01 -6.63
N TYR A 101 14.66 -8.55 -5.67
CA TYR A 101 14.44 -7.12 -5.44
C TYR A 101 14.54 -6.74 -3.97
N VAL A 102 15.13 -5.57 -3.72
CA VAL A 102 15.13 -4.96 -2.39
C VAL A 102 13.92 -4.03 -2.31
N VAL A 103 12.93 -4.41 -1.53
CA VAL A 103 11.66 -3.68 -1.42
C VAL A 103 11.30 -3.39 0.04
N GLU A 104 10.29 -2.57 0.23
CA GLU A 104 9.67 -2.23 1.52
C GLU A 104 10.66 -1.97 2.66
N GLY A 105 10.62 -2.75 3.72
CA GLY A 105 11.39 -2.52 4.93
C GLY A 105 12.91 -2.53 4.72
N GLN A 106 13.40 -3.40 3.82
CA GLN A 106 14.83 -3.46 3.50
C GLN A 106 15.28 -2.20 2.76
N LEU A 107 14.51 -1.78 1.75
CA LEU A 107 14.82 -0.58 0.98
C LEU A 107 14.74 0.69 1.85
N ARG A 108 13.71 0.79 2.71
CA ARG A 108 13.58 1.91 3.65
C ARG A 108 14.78 2.00 4.59
N ARG A 109 15.23 0.87 5.12
CA ARG A 109 16.44 0.80 5.98
C ARG A 109 17.69 1.22 5.23
N GLN A 110 17.86 0.71 4.01
CA GLN A 110 19.02 1.05 3.16
C GLN A 110 19.07 2.56 2.85
N VAL A 111 17.94 3.15 2.48
CA VAL A 111 17.84 4.59 2.23
C VAL A 111 18.13 5.39 3.50
N ALA A 112 17.58 4.98 4.64
CA ALA A 112 17.83 5.64 5.93
C ALA A 112 19.32 5.57 6.32
N GLN A 113 19.96 4.41 6.16
CA GLN A 113 21.40 4.23 6.42
C GLN A 113 22.26 5.10 5.51
N ASN A 114 21.92 5.18 4.21
CA ASN A 114 22.65 6.03 3.27
C ASN A 114 22.54 7.52 3.66
N ILE A 115 21.37 7.98 4.09
CA ILE A 115 21.17 9.35 4.57
C ILE A 115 21.93 9.59 5.87
N SER A 116 21.89 8.62 6.82
CA SER A 116 22.65 8.72 8.07
C SER A 116 24.14 8.85 7.80
N ARG A 117 24.70 7.98 6.96
CA ARG A 117 26.09 8.05 6.56
C ARG A 117 26.49 9.43 6.00
N LEU A 118 25.66 10.03 5.14
CA LEU A 118 25.93 11.37 4.60
C LEU A 118 25.94 12.44 5.70
N LYS A 119 25.07 12.30 6.72
CA LYS A 119 25.00 13.20 7.86
C LYS A 119 26.22 13.06 8.77
N ASP A 120 26.69 11.84 8.99
CA ASP A 120 27.83 11.53 9.88
C ASP A 120 29.13 12.04 9.27
N ILE A 121 29.34 11.87 7.98
CA ILE A 121 30.47 12.43 7.22
C ILE A 121 30.40 13.97 7.16
N SER A 122 29.28 14.59 7.58
CA SER A 122 29.04 16.04 7.47
C SER A 122 29.19 16.60 6.06
N SER A 123 28.89 15.80 5.04
CA SER A 123 28.90 16.24 3.65
C SER A 123 27.87 17.35 3.39
N TYR A 124 28.06 18.14 2.33
CA TYR A 124 27.08 19.17 1.95
C TYR A 124 25.66 18.60 1.85
N ARG A 125 25.49 17.43 1.20
CA ARG A 125 24.19 16.74 1.13
C ARG A 125 23.67 16.35 2.52
N GLY A 126 24.53 15.88 3.41
CA GLY A 126 24.18 15.53 4.78
C GLY A 126 23.70 16.74 5.59
N LEU A 127 24.38 17.88 5.46
CA LEU A 127 23.93 19.13 6.08
C LEU A 127 22.57 19.59 5.54
N ARG A 128 22.32 19.44 4.25
CA ARG A 128 21.02 19.75 3.66
C ARG A 128 19.92 18.81 4.18
N HIS A 129 20.21 17.50 4.32
CA HIS A 129 19.30 16.55 4.96
C HIS A 129 19.00 16.90 6.42
N ARG A 130 20.02 17.28 7.20
CA ARG A 130 19.88 17.68 8.61
C ARG A 130 18.99 18.92 8.76
N ARG A 131 19.13 19.88 7.85
CA ARG A 131 18.33 21.13 7.84
C ARG A 131 16.95 21.00 7.18
N GLY A 132 16.58 19.84 6.65
CA GLY A 132 15.31 19.64 5.93
C GLY A 132 15.22 20.46 4.64
N LEU A 133 16.34 20.77 3.99
CA LEU A 133 16.39 21.57 2.77
C LEU A 133 16.61 20.69 1.53
N PRO A 134 16.27 21.19 0.33
CA PRO A 134 16.56 20.49 -0.92
C PRO A 134 18.04 20.15 -1.05
N VAL A 135 18.34 18.94 -1.55
CA VAL A 135 19.67 18.36 -1.61
C VAL A 135 20.31 18.49 -2.99
N ARG A 136 19.49 18.71 -4.03
CA ARG A 136 19.89 18.70 -5.44
C ARG A 136 20.06 20.10 -6.04
N GLY A 137 20.42 21.11 -5.26
CA GLY A 137 20.69 22.46 -5.73
C GLY A 137 19.46 23.31 -6.10
N GLN A 138 18.25 22.85 -5.76
CA GLN A 138 17.05 23.65 -6.04
C GLN A 138 17.05 24.98 -5.29
N ARG A 139 16.48 26.00 -5.91
CA ARG A 139 16.33 27.33 -5.30
C ARG A 139 15.47 27.28 -4.04
N THR A 140 15.92 27.94 -2.98
CA THR A 140 15.27 27.89 -1.67
C THR A 140 14.63 29.22 -1.24
N ARG A 141 14.91 30.33 -1.93
CA ARG A 141 14.39 31.64 -1.55
C ARG A 141 12.88 31.71 -1.62
N THR A 142 12.27 31.19 -2.67
CA THR A 142 10.82 31.27 -2.94
C THR A 142 10.09 29.96 -2.71
N ASN A 143 10.62 28.86 -3.25
CA ASN A 143 9.96 27.55 -3.34
C ASN A 143 10.59 26.51 -2.42
N ALA A 144 10.58 25.26 -2.81
CA ALA A 144 11.05 24.11 -2.03
C ALA A 144 10.12 23.73 -0.86
N ARG A 145 8.81 23.94 -1.03
CA ARG A 145 7.81 23.67 0.01
C ARG A 145 7.70 22.20 0.40
N THR A 146 7.87 21.29 -0.54
CA THR A 146 7.86 19.84 -0.28
C THR A 146 8.86 19.46 0.83
N ARG A 147 10.04 20.10 0.89
CA ARG A 147 11.05 19.82 1.92
C ARG A 147 10.91 20.71 3.14
N LYS A 148 10.54 21.99 2.96
CA LYS A 148 10.41 22.98 4.05
C LYS A 148 9.10 22.84 4.82
N GLY A 149 8.08 22.22 4.23
CA GLY A 149 6.74 22.14 4.78
C GLY A 149 5.90 23.40 4.50
N PRO A 150 4.69 23.48 5.08
CA PRO A 150 3.78 24.61 4.92
C PRO A 150 4.43 25.95 5.29
N LYS A 151 3.91 27.03 4.75
CA LYS A 151 4.35 28.38 5.16
C LYS A 151 3.96 28.61 6.63
N LYS A 152 4.94 28.94 7.46
CA LYS A 152 4.66 29.39 8.81
C LYS A 152 4.36 30.88 8.74
N THR A 153 3.11 31.27 8.89
CA THR A 153 2.69 32.64 9.09
C THR A 153 2.99 33.04 10.53
N VAL A 154 3.70 34.12 10.70
CA VAL A 154 3.80 34.76 12.01
C VAL A 154 2.42 35.35 12.31
N ALA A 155 1.87 35.11 13.51
CA ALA A 155 0.67 35.77 13.96
C ALA A 155 0.80 37.28 13.72
N GLY A 156 -0.19 37.87 13.06
CA GLY A 156 -0.14 39.29 12.68
C GLY A 156 0.22 40.15 13.90
N LYS A 157 1.04 41.19 13.70
CA LYS A 157 1.25 42.19 14.70
C LYS A 157 -0.13 42.69 15.10
N LYS A 158 -0.41 42.74 16.41
CA LYS A 158 -1.61 43.40 16.94
C LYS A 158 -1.74 44.76 16.26
N GLY A 159 -2.85 44.99 15.61
CA GLY A 159 -3.13 46.27 14.95
C GLY A 159 -3.05 47.36 15.99
N VAL A 160 -2.69 48.57 15.57
CA VAL A 160 -2.61 49.72 16.45
C VAL A 160 -3.93 49.96 17.22
N LYS A 161 -5.04 49.43 16.70
CA LYS A 161 -6.37 49.43 17.34
C LYS A 161 -6.48 48.54 18.57
N ASP A 162 -5.65 47.50 18.66
CA ASP A 162 -5.66 46.53 19.77
C ASP A 162 -4.70 46.92 20.92
N LEU A 163 -4.07 48.10 20.81
CA LEU A 163 -3.13 48.67 21.78
C LEU A 163 -3.72 49.80 22.62
N LYS A 164 -5.06 50.01 22.52
CA LYS A 164 -5.76 50.95 23.39
C LYS A 164 -6.41 50.25 24.55
#